data_ee8055d3de811e799cd23129469f10e5
#
_entry.id   ee8055d3de811e799cd23129469f10e5
#
_cell.length_a   1.000
_cell.length_b   1.000
_cell.length_c   1.000
_cell.angle_alpha   90.00
_cell.angle_beta   90.00
_cell.angle_gamma   90.00
#
_symmetry.space_group_name_H-M   'P 1'
#
loop_
_entity.id
_entity.type
_entity.pdbx_description
1 polymer ?
#
loop_
_entity_poly.entity_id
_entity_poly.type
_entity_poly.pdbx_seq_one_letter_code
_entity_poly.pdbx_strand_id
1 'polypeptide(L)'
;MICVLPLILNFFFHQSVENVISSFYLEEEKMDEGILESSFNAGLNYNQNLYLGKEKEAYETMLNTLSSSVIATIQIPVIDVDLPIYRGTSDEVLNRGIGHFDFTSLPVGGKNSHCILTGHRGLPSAKLFTRLDELKKKDLIYIHVCKKELVYEVVDSIVVEPKAILDMGIEKNRDLLSLVTCTPYGINTKRLVVRAKRVFPKKKEKKVRKSYSFRELCFILIPIICVMVVKW
;
A
#
# COMPACT_ATOMS: atom_id res chain seq x y z
N MET A 1 9.33 25.55 -18.59
CA MET A 1 7.90 25.15 -18.44
C MET A 1 7.68 23.66 -18.21
N ILE A 2 8.50 22.78 -18.76
CA ILE A 2 8.33 21.29 -18.65
C ILE A 2 8.55 20.74 -17.23
N CYS A 3 9.40 21.34 -16.39
CA CYS A 3 9.71 20.82 -15.05
C CYS A 3 8.61 21.04 -13.99
N VAL A 4 7.61 21.88 -14.26
CA VAL A 4 6.56 22.20 -13.27
C VAL A 4 5.36 21.25 -13.40
N LEU A 5 5.12 20.69 -14.57
CA LEU A 5 3.97 19.82 -14.83
C LEU A 5 3.90 18.58 -13.90
N PRO A 6 4.98 17.82 -13.67
CA PRO A 6 4.94 16.68 -12.74
C PRO A 6 4.59 17.09 -11.30
N LEU A 7 5.05 18.25 -10.84
CA LEU A 7 4.74 18.77 -9.51
C LEU A 7 3.25 19.12 -9.38
N ILE A 8 2.68 19.76 -10.40
CA ILE A 8 1.25 20.08 -10.44
C ILE A 8 0.42 18.80 -10.45
N LEU A 9 0.76 17.84 -11.30
CA LEU A 9 0.04 16.57 -11.39
C LEU A 9 0.10 15.79 -10.07
N ASN A 10 1.27 15.73 -9.44
CA ASN A 10 1.44 15.07 -8.15
C ASN A 10 0.65 15.79 -7.03
N PHE A 11 0.55 17.12 -7.05
CA PHE A 11 -0.28 17.88 -6.12
C PHE A 11 -1.77 17.52 -6.26
N PHE A 12 -2.30 17.53 -7.49
CA PHE A 12 -3.70 17.15 -7.73
C PHE A 12 -3.98 15.69 -7.38
N PHE A 13 -3.04 14.78 -7.67
CA PHE A 13 -3.13 13.38 -7.26
C PHE A 13 -3.22 13.27 -5.74
N HIS A 14 -2.34 13.94 -5.01
CA HIS A 14 -2.33 13.91 -3.54
C HIS A 14 -3.66 14.43 -2.96
N GLN A 15 -4.16 15.55 -3.46
CA GLN A 15 -5.45 16.10 -3.04
C GLN A 15 -6.62 15.13 -3.34
N SER A 16 -6.59 14.46 -4.50
CA SER A 16 -7.60 13.44 -4.85
C SER A 16 -7.55 12.26 -3.89
N VAL A 17 -6.37 11.77 -3.55
CA VAL A 17 -6.16 10.66 -2.59
C VAL A 17 -6.63 11.05 -1.20
N GLU A 18 -6.30 12.25 -0.71
CA GLU A 18 -6.78 12.75 0.59
C GLU A 18 -8.30 12.79 0.67
N ASN A 19 -8.97 13.23 -0.40
CA ASN A 19 -10.43 13.25 -0.47
C ASN A 19 -11.01 11.82 -0.41
N VAL A 20 -10.42 10.87 -1.15
CA VAL A 20 -10.85 9.46 -1.14
C VAL A 20 -10.69 8.85 0.25
N ILE A 21 -9.53 9.04 0.89
CA ILE A 21 -9.25 8.53 2.24
C ILE A 21 -10.19 9.16 3.27
N SER A 22 -10.41 10.47 3.19
CA SER A 22 -11.33 11.18 4.09
C SER A 22 -12.77 10.67 3.93
N SER A 23 -13.22 10.46 2.70
CA SER A 23 -14.53 9.87 2.42
C SER A 23 -14.66 8.46 2.97
N PHE A 24 -13.63 7.64 2.80
CA PHE A 24 -13.58 6.28 3.35
C PHE A 24 -13.75 6.26 4.87
N TYR A 25 -13.00 7.08 5.60
CA TYR A 25 -13.15 7.18 7.06
C TYR A 25 -14.50 7.73 7.50
N LEU A 26 -15.06 8.73 6.78
CA LEU A 26 -16.39 9.27 7.08
C LEU A 26 -17.50 8.25 6.83
N GLU A 27 -17.38 7.41 5.81
CA GLU A 27 -18.32 6.31 5.55
C GLU A 27 -18.22 5.25 6.65
N GLU A 28 -17.00 4.82 7.02
CA GLU A 28 -16.80 3.88 8.15
C GLU A 28 -17.38 4.41 9.46
N GLU A 29 -17.25 5.72 9.72
CA GLU A 29 -17.72 6.33 10.96
C GLU A 29 -19.26 6.29 11.07
N LYS A 30 -19.96 6.43 9.95
CA LYS A 30 -21.43 6.38 9.85
C LYS A 30 -22.02 4.97 9.87
N MET A 31 -21.19 3.96 9.62
CA MET A 31 -21.65 2.57 9.57
C MET A 31 -21.86 1.99 10.96
N ASP A 32 -22.82 1.08 11.05
CA ASP A 32 -23.06 0.27 12.25
C ASP A 32 -21.84 -0.61 12.54
N GLU A 33 -21.41 -0.64 13.80
CA GLU A 33 -20.24 -1.43 14.23
C GLU A 33 -20.43 -2.94 13.99
N GLY A 34 -21.66 -3.44 14.11
CA GLY A 34 -21.97 -4.84 13.83
C GLY A 34 -21.77 -5.22 12.37
N ILE A 35 -22.07 -4.32 11.44
CA ILE A 35 -21.83 -4.53 10.01
C ILE A 35 -20.33 -4.56 9.73
N LEU A 36 -19.55 -3.63 10.28
CA LEU A 36 -18.10 -3.59 10.10
C LEU A 36 -17.41 -4.81 10.73
N GLU A 37 -17.85 -5.21 11.92
CA GLU A 37 -17.33 -6.42 12.59
C GLU A 37 -17.65 -7.69 11.79
N SER A 38 -18.88 -7.81 11.29
CA SER A 38 -19.30 -8.93 10.43
C SER A 38 -18.47 -8.99 9.15
N SER A 39 -18.24 -7.85 8.50
CA SER A 39 -17.42 -7.75 7.29
C SER A 39 -15.96 -8.14 7.55
N PHE A 40 -15.39 -7.67 8.66
CA PHE A 40 -14.04 -8.03 9.07
C PHE A 40 -13.91 -9.54 9.32
N ASN A 41 -14.88 -10.14 10.03
CA ASN A 41 -14.90 -11.57 10.32
C ASN A 41 -15.12 -12.43 9.06
N ALA A 42 -15.94 -11.97 8.11
CA ALA A 42 -16.08 -12.60 6.79
C ALA A 42 -14.73 -12.61 6.05
N GLY A 43 -13.99 -11.50 6.10
CA GLY A 43 -12.63 -11.43 5.55
C GLY A 43 -11.65 -12.40 6.21
N LEU A 44 -11.70 -12.56 7.54
CA LEU A 44 -10.90 -13.56 8.26
C LEU A 44 -11.26 -14.99 7.84
N ASN A 45 -12.54 -15.30 7.68
CA ASN A 45 -13.02 -16.59 7.22
C ASN A 45 -12.57 -16.86 5.77
N TYR A 46 -12.63 -15.86 4.90
CA TYR A 46 -12.09 -15.95 3.54
C TYR A 46 -10.59 -16.32 3.56
N ASN A 47 -9.77 -15.63 4.37
CA ASN A 47 -8.35 -15.92 4.51
C ASN A 47 -8.09 -17.35 5.00
N GLN A 48 -8.88 -17.80 5.97
CA GLN A 48 -8.76 -19.17 6.51
C GLN A 48 -9.16 -20.22 5.47
N ASN A 49 -10.23 -20.00 4.70
CA ASN A 49 -10.67 -20.90 3.63
C ASN A 49 -9.65 -20.93 2.48
N LEU A 50 -9.05 -19.80 2.16
CA LEU A 50 -7.95 -19.72 1.18
C LEU A 50 -6.76 -20.61 1.60
N TYR A 51 -6.34 -20.53 2.87
CA TYR A 51 -5.27 -21.37 3.41
C TYR A 51 -5.61 -22.86 3.40
N LEU A 52 -6.86 -23.22 3.67
CA LEU A 52 -7.34 -24.61 3.71
C LEU A 52 -7.67 -25.18 2.32
N GLY A 53 -7.57 -24.37 1.24
CA GLY A 53 -7.98 -24.77 -0.11
C GLY A 53 -9.48 -25.09 -0.22
N LYS A 54 -10.31 -24.53 0.67
CA LYS A 54 -11.76 -24.69 0.66
C LYS A 54 -12.43 -23.70 -0.29
N GLU A 55 -13.70 -23.99 -0.63
CA GLU A 55 -14.55 -23.04 -1.33
C GLU A 55 -14.62 -21.71 -0.58
N LYS A 56 -14.52 -20.61 -1.32
CA LYS A 56 -14.50 -19.23 -0.82
C LYS A 56 -15.73 -18.51 -1.32
N GLU A 57 -16.21 -17.57 -0.50
CA GLU A 57 -17.15 -16.58 -0.99
C GLU A 57 -16.52 -15.75 -2.12
N ALA A 58 -17.37 -15.16 -2.97
CA ALA A 58 -16.89 -14.37 -4.08
C ALA A 58 -16.02 -13.20 -3.56
N TYR A 59 -14.79 -13.13 -4.05
CA TYR A 59 -13.82 -12.09 -3.67
C TYR A 59 -14.41 -10.67 -3.86
N GLU A 60 -15.21 -10.48 -4.90
CA GLU A 60 -15.84 -9.22 -5.24
C GLU A 60 -16.82 -8.71 -4.19
N THR A 61 -17.37 -9.60 -3.37
CA THR A 61 -18.33 -9.26 -2.31
C THR A 61 -17.67 -9.00 -0.96
N MET A 62 -16.42 -9.43 -0.78
CA MET A 62 -15.69 -9.27 0.48
C MET A 62 -15.33 -7.80 0.71
N LEU A 63 -15.50 -7.32 1.94
CA LEU A 63 -15.23 -5.93 2.33
C LEU A 63 -16.03 -4.88 1.51
N ASN A 64 -17.16 -5.30 0.93
CA ASN A 64 -18.01 -4.43 0.09
C ASN A 64 -19.04 -3.66 0.92
N THR A 65 -18.64 -3.23 2.11
CA THR A 65 -19.52 -2.53 3.06
C THR A 65 -19.64 -1.05 2.74
N LEU A 66 -18.65 -0.48 2.05
CA LEU A 66 -18.61 0.94 1.72
C LEU A 66 -19.04 1.18 0.27
N SER A 67 -19.59 2.33 -0.01
CA SER A 67 -19.97 2.75 -1.37
C SER A 67 -18.77 2.97 -2.27
N SER A 68 -17.60 3.25 -1.67
CA SER A 68 -16.32 3.37 -2.34
C SER A 68 -15.76 1.99 -2.72
N SER A 69 -15.03 1.91 -3.82
CA SER A 69 -14.28 0.70 -4.21
C SER A 69 -13.04 0.44 -3.32
N VAL A 70 -12.80 1.28 -2.32
CA VAL A 70 -11.71 1.17 -1.35
C VAL A 70 -12.04 0.10 -0.33
N ILE A 71 -11.14 -0.86 -0.13
CA ILE A 71 -11.31 -1.96 0.84
C ILE A 71 -10.53 -1.75 2.14
N ALA A 72 -9.52 -0.90 2.11
CA ALA A 72 -8.66 -0.56 3.25
C ALA A 72 -7.80 0.66 2.89
N THR A 73 -7.03 1.18 3.85
CA THR A 73 -5.96 2.15 3.58
C THR A 73 -4.61 1.65 4.10
N ILE A 74 -3.51 2.13 3.51
CA ILE A 74 -2.15 1.82 3.92
C ILE A 74 -1.41 3.10 4.28
N GLN A 75 -0.76 3.11 5.47
CA GLN A 75 0.14 4.18 5.88
C GLN A 75 1.54 3.64 6.15
N ILE A 76 2.56 4.31 5.58
CA ILE A 76 3.97 4.01 5.81
C ILE A 76 4.70 5.33 6.08
N PRO A 77 4.69 5.82 7.33
CA PRO A 77 5.11 7.19 7.67
C PRO A 77 6.58 7.49 7.30
N VAL A 78 7.45 6.49 7.33
CA VAL A 78 8.89 6.68 7.07
C VAL A 78 9.19 7.07 5.62
N ILE A 79 8.31 6.72 4.69
CA ILE A 79 8.43 7.04 3.26
C ILE A 79 7.28 7.93 2.75
N ASP A 80 6.51 8.51 3.67
CA ASP A 80 5.40 9.44 3.38
C ASP A 80 4.34 8.82 2.45
N VAL A 81 3.91 7.59 2.76
CA VAL A 81 2.83 6.88 2.06
C VAL A 81 1.58 6.91 2.92
N ASP A 82 0.48 7.40 2.36
CA ASP A 82 -0.89 7.31 2.86
C ASP A 82 -1.81 7.15 1.65
N LEU A 83 -2.29 5.93 1.39
CA LEU A 83 -2.92 5.57 0.12
C LEU A 83 -4.12 4.64 0.33
N PRO A 84 -5.17 4.75 -0.52
CA PRO A 84 -6.26 3.78 -0.54
C PRO A 84 -5.82 2.46 -1.17
N ILE A 85 -6.38 1.36 -0.67
CA ILE A 85 -6.22 0.02 -1.22
C ILE A 85 -7.52 -0.36 -1.93
N TYR A 86 -7.39 -0.77 -3.17
CA TYR A 86 -8.49 -1.21 -4.04
C TYR A 86 -8.39 -2.71 -4.34
N ARG A 87 -9.50 -3.30 -4.79
CA ARG A 87 -9.51 -4.67 -5.32
C ARG A 87 -8.85 -4.75 -6.67
N GLY A 88 -8.13 -5.86 -6.88
CA GLY A 88 -7.49 -6.16 -8.16
C GLY A 88 -6.27 -5.29 -8.44
N THR A 89 -5.71 -5.51 -9.62
CA THR A 89 -4.44 -4.90 -10.05
C THR A 89 -4.51 -4.39 -11.49
N SER A 90 -5.70 -3.99 -11.95
CA SER A 90 -5.86 -3.37 -13.27
C SER A 90 -5.14 -2.02 -13.32
N ASP A 91 -4.82 -1.56 -14.52
CA ASP A 91 -4.18 -0.24 -14.72
C ASP A 91 -5.03 0.89 -14.14
N GLU A 92 -6.36 0.78 -14.23
CA GLU A 92 -7.28 1.74 -13.62
C GLU A 92 -7.09 1.83 -12.10
N VAL A 93 -7.01 0.69 -11.42
CA VAL A 93 -6.77 0.58 -9.97
C VAL A 93 -5.41 1.16 -9.62
N LEU A 94 -4.36 0.71 -10.30
CA LEU A 94 -2.98 1.10 -9.99
C LEU A 94 -2.68 2.58 -10.27
N ASN A 95 -3.45 3.22 -11.14
CA ASN A 95 -3.37 4.67 -11.38
C ASN A 95 -4.06 5.50 -10.28
N ARG A 96 -4.92 4.88 -9.45
CA ARG A 96 -5.68 5.55 -8.37
C ARG A 96 -5.08 5.30 -6.98
N GLY A 97 -4.36 4.20 -6.79
CA GLY A 97 -3.80 3.84 -5.48
C GLY A 97 -3.08 2.50 -5.49
N ILE A 98 -3.27 1.75 -4.43
CA ILE A 98 -2.67 0.44 -4.22
C ILE A 98 -3.67 -0.63 -4.61
N GLY A 99 -3.21 -1.61 -5.38
CA GLY A 99 -3.99 -2.77 -5.77
C GLY A 99 -3.72 -3.98 -4.87
N HIS A 100 -4.77 -4.74 -4.56
CA HIS A 100 -4.67 -6.02 -3.87
C HIS A 100 -4.73 -7.16 -4.89
N PHE A 101 -3.80 -8.11 -4.80
CA PHE A 101 -3.83 -9.32 -5.63
C PHE A 101 -4.95 -10.26 -5.16
N ASP A 102 -5.92 -10.52 -6.03
CA ASP A 102 -7.16 -11.27 -5.76
C ASP A 102 -6.97 -12.74 -5.38
N PHE A 103 -5.81 -13.33 -5.74
CA PHE A 103 -5.44 -14.71 -5.35
C PHE A 103 -4.75 -14.78 -3.97
N THR A 104 -4.59 -13.68 -3.24
CA THR A 104 -3.93 -13.61 -1.94
C THR A 104 -4.92 -13.32 -0.80
N SER A 105 -4.44 -13.40 0.44
CA SER A 105 -5.28 -13.08 1.60
C SER A 105 -5.71 -11.62 1.60
N LEU A 106 -6.95 -11.36 2.01
CA LEU A 106 -7.48 -10.00 2.20
C LEU A 106 -6.68 -9.23 3.28
N PRO A 107 -6.65 -7.89 3.23
CA PRO A 107 -5.89 -7.04 4.16
C PRO A 107 -6.52 -6.93 5.57
N VAL A 108 -7.16 -7.99 6.04
CA VAL A 108 -7.70 -8.14 7.39
C VAL A 108 -6.76 -8.91 8.32
N GLY A 109 -5.65 -9.41 7.78
CA GLY A 109 -4.68 -10.20 8.52
C GLY A 109 -5.21 -11.56 8.94
N GLY A 110 -4.71 -12.04 10.08
CA GLY A 110 -5.08 -13.32 10.65
C GLY A 110 -3.99 -14.38 10.52
N LYS A 111 -4.08 -15.40 11.36
CA LYS A 111 -3.14 -16.53 11.33
C LYS A 111 -3.29 -17.31 10.03
N ASN A 112 -2.18 -17.74 9.44
CA ASN A 112 -2.14 -18.39 8.13
C ASN A 112 -2.67 -17.46 7.00
N SER A 113 -2.21 -16.24 6.96
CA SER A 113 -2.55 -15.29 5.90
C SER A 113 -1.30 -14.65 5.30
N HIS A 114 -1.38 -14.31 4.01
CA HIS A 114 -0.38 -13.56 3.29
C HIS A 114 -1.07 -12.62 2.31
N CYS A 115 -1.17 -11.35 2.68
CA CYS A 115 -1.71 -10.30 1.83
C CYS A 115 -0.61 -9.73 0.93
N ILE A 116 -0.87 -9.61 -0.37
CA ILE A 116 0.07 -8.99 -1.32
C ILE A 116 -0.59 -7.75 -1.91
N LEU A 117 0.08 -6.62 -1.72
CA LEU A 117 -0.33 -5.32 -2.24
C LEU A 117 0.68 -4.82 -3.26
N THR A 118 0.21 -4.20 -4.33
CA THR A 118 1.09 -3.66 -5.37
C THR A 118 0.75 -2.22 -5.71
N GLY A 119 1.77 -1.47 -6.07
CA GLY A 119 1.63 -0.08 -6.51
C GLY A 119 2.71 0.30 -7.51
N HIS A 120 2.42 1.24 -8.37
CA HIS A 120 3.36 1.76 -9.35
C HIS A 120 4.58 2.42 -8.71
N ARG A 121 5.67 2.44 -9.48
CA ARG A 121 6.91 3.14 -9.17
C ARG A 121 7.31 4.02 -10.34
N GLY A 122 7.62 5.30 -10.03
CA GLY A 122 8.14 6.21 -11.03
C GLY A 122 7.10 6.84 -11.94
N LEU A 123 5.83 6.87 -11.54
CA LEU A 123 4.84 7.68 -12.26
C LEU A 123 5.12 9.17 -12.05
N PRO A 124 5.13 9.98 -13.11
CA PRO A 124 5.31 11.43 -12.99
C PRO A 124 4.21 12.13 -12.20
N SER A 125 3.01 11.55 -12.20
CA SER A 125 1.80 12.11 -11.57
C SER A 125 1.57 11.65 -10.13
N ALA A 126 2.24 10.56 -9.66
CA ALA A 126 1.92 9.96 -8.38
C ALA A 126 3.15 9.28 -7.75
N LYS A 127 3.38 9.54 -6.47
CA LYS A 127 4.52 8.93 -5.75
C LYS A 127 4.32 7.44 -5.46
N LEU A 128 3.11 7.00 -5.12
CA LEU A 128 2.73 5.63 -4.80
C LEU A 128 3.86 4.86 -4.07
N PHE A 129 4.33 3.72 -4.62
CA PHE A 129 5.44 2.94 -4.05
C PHE A 129 6.83 3.32 -4.59
N THR A 130 7.01 4.56 -5.06
CA THR A 130 8.29 5.05 -5.61
C THR A 130 9.45 4.94 -4.62
N ARG A 131 9.18 5.10 -3.32
CA ARG A 131 10.18 5.08 -2.25
C ARG A 131 10.22 3.76 -1.48
N LEU A 132 9.59 2.70 -1.98
CA LEU A 132 9.52 1.41 -1.29
C LEU A 132 10.90 0.80 -1.02
N ASP A 133 11.91 1.10 -1.85
CA ASP A 133 13.29 0.69 -1.69
C ASP A 133 14.04 1.37 -0.52
N GLU A 134 13.46 2.40 0.08
CA GLU A 134 14.03 3.09 1.24
C GLU A 134 13.66 2.43 2.57
N LEU A 135 12.69 1.49 2.55
CA LEU A 135 12.25 0.77 3.74
C LEU A 135 13.35 -0.14 4.30
N LYS A 136 13.46 -0.14 5.62
CA LYS A 136 14.44 -0.92 6.36
C LYS A 136 13.75 -1.88 7.31
N LYS A 137 14.47 -2.92 7.75
CA LYS A 137 14.01 -3.81 8.82
C LYS A 137 13.56 -3.00 10.03
N LYS A 138 12.40 -3.38 10.62
CA LYS A 138 11.72 -2.76 11.74
C LYS A 138 10.95 -1.48 11.42
N ASP A 139 10.94 -0.99 10.18
CA ASP A 139 10.00 0.06 9.79
C ASP A 139 8.57 -0.49 9.87
N LEU A 140 7.63 0.37 10.24
CA LEU A 140 6.24 -0.03 10.47
C LEU A 140 5.36 0.36 9.30
N ILE A 141 4.44 -0.54 8.98
CA ILE A 141 3.38 -0.40 7.99
C ILE A 141 2.07 -0.55 8.73
N TYR A 142 1.13 0.35 8.49
CA TYR A 142 -0.19 0.35 9.09
C TYR A 142 -1.24 0.09 8.00
N ILE A 143 -2.12 -0.87 8.25
CA ILE A 143 -3.30 -1.12 7.42
C ILE A 143 -4.54 -0.78 8.25
N HIS A 144 -5.41 0.07 7.71
CA HIS A 144 -6.67 0.39 8.34
C HIS A 144 -7.83 -0.22 7.55
N VAL A 145 -8.66 -1.00 8.22
CA VAL A 145 -9.79 -1.75 7.62
C VAL A 145 -10.86 -2.00 8.67
N CYS A 146 -12.13 -1.70 8.35
CA CYS A 146 -13.28 -1.89 9.24
C CYS A 146 -13.02 -1.32 10.66
N LYS A 147 -12.59 -0.07 10.76
CA LYS A 147 -12.20 0.63 12.01
C LYS A 147 -11.08 -0.05 12.81
N LYS A 148 -10.41 -1.07 12.26
CA LYS A 148 -9.28 -1.77 12.91
C LYS A 148 -7.97 -1.35 12.28
N GLU A 149 -6.94 -1.15 13.12
CA GLU A 149 -5.58 -0.86 12.70
C GLU A 149 -4.70 -2.10 12.84
N LEU A 150 -4.15 -2.56 11.73
CA LEU A 150 -3.22 -3.68 11.67
C LEU A 150 -1.81 -3.14 11.49
N VAL A 151 -0.88 -3.54 12.36
CA VAL A 151 0.51 -3.08 12.29
C VAL A 151 1.41 -4.22 11.84
N TYR A 152 2.24 -3.94 10.83
CA TYR A 152 3.22 -4.87 10.30
C TYR A 152 4.62 -4.27 10.41
N GLU A 153 5.59 -5.11 10.75
CA GLU A 153 7.00 -4.74 10.86
C GLU A 153 7.78 -5.34 9.68
N VAL A 154 8.52 -4.51 8.95
CA VAL A 154 9.36 -4.94 7.83
C VAL A 154 10.43 -5.92 8.32
N VAL A 155 10.49 -7.08 7.65
CA VAL A 155 11.45 -8.15 7.93
C VAL A 155 12.64 -8.08 6.99
N ASP A 156 12.37 -7.97 5.68
CA ASP A 156 13.38 -7.87 4.64
C ASP A 156 12.79 -7.31 3.32
N SER A 157 13.68 -7.14 2.34
CA SER A 157 13.32 -6.83 0.97
C SER A 157 14.12 -7.70 0.00
N ILE A 158 13.47 -8.19 -1.05
CA ILE A 158 14.07 -9.02 -2.09
C ILE A 158 13.70 -8.50 -3.47
N VAL A 159 14.53 -8.82 -4.46
CA VAL A 159 14.22 -8.54 -5.87
C VAL A 159 14.01 -9.88 -6.57
N VAL A 160 12.87 -10.02 -7.24
CA VAL A 160 12.45 -11.26 -7.88
C VAL A 160 11.98 -11.02 -9.32
N GLU A 161 11.89 -12.09 -10.10
CA GLU A 161 11.23 -12.05 -11.41
C GLU A 161 9.71 -11.84 -11.26
N PRO A 162 9.03 -11.22 -12.23
CA PRO A 162 7.60 -10.94 -12.13
C PRO A 162 6.74 -12.16 -11.81
N LYS A 163 7.05 -13.31 -12.39
CA LYS A 163 6.31 -14.57 -12.18
C LYS A 163 6.43 -15.11 -10.75
N ALA A 164 7.53 -14.83 -10.05
CA ALA A 164 7.76 -15.33 -8.70
C ALA A 164 6.77 -14.78 -7.65
N ILE A 165 6.05 -13.70 -7.97
CA ILE A 165 4.98 -13.19 -7.11
C ILE A 165 3.83 -14.19 -6.98
N LEU A 166 3.53 -14.95 -8.05
CA LEU A 166 2.47 -15.97 -8.07
C LEU A 166 2.79 -17.15 -7.13
N ASP A 167 4.07 -17.38 -6.86
CA ASP A 167 4.55 -18.49 -6.03
C ASP A 167 4.68 -18.09 -4.53
N MET A 168 4.34 -16.85 -4.18
CA MET A 168 4.38 -16.36 -2.81
C MET A 168 3.18 -16.87 -2.01
N GLY A 169 3.33 -18.08 -1.46
CA GLY A 169 2.29 -18.77 -0.71
C GLY A 169 2.08 -18.26 0.73
N ILE A 170 1.08 -18.85 1.37
CA ILE A 170 0.77 -18.61 2.78
C ILE A 170 1.68 -19.49 3.66
N GLU A 171 2.35 -18.88 4.64
CA GLU A 171 3.14 -19.60 5.63
C GLU A 171 2.30 -19.98 6.86
N LYS A 172 2.43 -21.26 7.30
CA LYS A 172 1.71 -21.76 8.46
C LYS A 172 2.04 -20.94 9.72
N ASN A 173 1.00 -20.58 10.47
CA ASN A 173 1.07 -19.81 11.72
C ASN A 173 1.62 -18.39 11.59
N ARG A 174 1.70 -17.84 10.37
CA ARG A 174 2.12 -16.46 10.15
C ARG A 174 0.98 -15.59 9.66
N ASP A 175 1.11 -14.30 9.90
CA ASP A 175 0.30 -13.21 9.35
C ASP A 175 1.29 -12.29 8.64
N LEU A 176 1.30 -12.36 7.30
CA LEU A 176 2.29 -11.70 6.45
C LEU A 176 1.65 -10.66 5.54
N LEU A 177 2.42 -9.62 5.27
CA LEU A 177 2.14 -8.59 4.28
C LEU A 177 3.34 -8.46 3.35
N SER A 178 3.11 -8.46 2.03
CA SER A 178 4.14 -8.14 1.03
C SER A 178 3.70 -6.93 0.22
N LEU A 179 4.60 -5.94 0.12
CA LEU A 179 4.43 -4.78 -0.76
C LEU A 179 5.30 -4.96 -1.99
N VAL A 180 4.69 -4.83 -3.17
CA VAL A 180 5.32 -5.13 -4.46
C VAL A 180 5.34 -3.88 -5.33
N THR A 181 6.48 -3.64 -5.98
CA THR A 181 6.59 -2.60 -7.00
C THR A 181 7.60 -2.98 -8.08
N CYS A 182 7.61 -2.26 -9.20
CA CYS A 182 8.55 -2.48 -10.29
C CYS A 182 9.97 -2.03 -9.93
N THR A 183 10.99 -2.73 -10.44
CA THR A 183 12.42 -2.39 -10.29
C THR A 183 13.24 -2.96 -11.48
N PRO A 184 14.41 -2.40 -11.86
CA PRO A 184 14.94 -1.08 -11.44
C PRO A 184 14.03 0.08 -11.87
N TYR A 185 14.20 1.24 -11.22
CA TYR A 185 13.42 2.44 -11.54
C TYR A 185 13.51 2.79 -13.03
N GLY A 186 12.36 2.96 -13.70
CA GLY A 186 12.25 3.29 -15.12
C GLY A 186 12.48 2.12 -16.09
N ILE A 187 13.11 1.01 -15.67
CA ILE A 187 13.35 -0.19 -16.50
C ILE A 187 12.26 -1.24 -16.26
N ASN A 188 11.84 -1.45 -14.99
CA ASN A 188 10.67 -2.23 -14.58
C ASN A 188 10.69 -3.74 -14.93
N THR A 189 11.87 -4.31 -15.19
CA THR A 189 12.02 -5.73 -15.60
C THR A 189 11.78 -6.72 -14.47
N LYS A 190 12.02 -6.31 -13.22
CA LYS A 190 11.87 -7.14 -12.02
C LYS A 190 10.87 -6.56 -11.04
N ARG A 191 10.66 -7.25 -9.93
CA ARG A 191 9.82 -6.78 -8.81
C ARG A 191 10.64 -6.66 -7.54
N LEU A 192 10.54 -5.49 -6.89
CA LEU A 192 10.96 -5.28 -5.52
C LEU A 192 9.82 -5.73 -4.61
N VAL A 193 10.09 -6.61 -3.69
CA VAL A 193 9.15 -7.12 -2.69
C VAL A 193 9.66 -6.77 -1.31
N VAL A 194 8.93 -5.97 -0.56
CA VAL A 194 9.18 -5.70 0.86
C VAL A 194 8.25 -6.59 1.67
N ARG A 195 8.83 -7.50 2.48
CA ARG A 195 8.06 -8.43 3.31
C ARG A 195 7.98 -7.94 4.73
N ALA A 196 6.79 -8.04 5.32
CA ALA A 196 6.50 -7.63 6.67
C ALA A 196 5.66 -8.69 7.41
N LYS A 197 5.80 -8.75 8.72
CA LYS A 197 5.06 -9.64 9.62
C LYS A 197 4.18 -8.82 10.56
N ARG A 198 3.05 -9.39 10.94
CA ARG A 198 2.16 -8.81 11.94
C ARG A 198 2.88 -8.59 13.27
N VAL A 199 2.66 -7.43 13.88
CA VAL A 199 3.12 -7.11 15.23
C VAL A 199 2.01 -6.45 16.04
N PHE A 200 2.07 -6.59 17.38
CA PHE A 200 1.11 -6.04 18.33
C PHE A 200 1.85 -5.08 19.25
N PRO A 201 2.11 -3.82 18.82
CA PRO A 201 2.86 -2.87 19.64
C PRO A 201 2.09 -2.54 20.92
N LYS A 202 2.76 -2.64 22.07
CA LYS A 202 2.19 -2.35 23.40
C LYS A 202 1.84 -0.86 23.59
N LYS A 203 2.33 0.02 22.76
CA LYS A 203 2.10 1.47 22.76
C LYS A 203 2.20 2.00 21.33
N LYS A 204 1.34 2.94 20.93
CA LYS A 204 1.50 3.68 19.66
C LYS A 204 2.81 4.48 19.72
N GLU A 205 3.92 3.83 19.43
CA GLU A 205 5.18 4.56 19.27
C GLU A 205 5.13 5.30 17.94
N LYS A 206 4.66 6.54 17.97
CA LYS A 206 4.84 7.53 16.90
C LYS A 206 6.31 7.96 16.80
N LYS A 207 7.26 7.05 16.74
CA LYS A 207 8.59 7.39 16.25
C LYS A 207 8.58 7.37 14.72
N VAL A 208 7.98 8.39 14.14
CA VAL A 208 8.06 8.66 12.72
C VAL A 208 9.47 9.17 12.42
N ARG A 209 10.32 8.30 11.93
CA ARG A 209 11.55 8.69 11.28
C ARG A 209 11.17 9.27 9.90
N LYS A 210 10.92 10.59 9.83
CA LYS A 210 10.75 11.25 8.53
C LYS A 210 12.07 11.13 7.76
N SER A 211 12.07 10.31 6.71
CA SER A 211 13.17 10.23 5.77
C SER A 211 12.89 11.21 4.63
N TYR A 212 13.72 12.23 4.50
CA TYR A 212 13.71 13.06 3.30
C TYR A 212 14.44 12.31 2.20
N SER A 213 13.80 12.11 1.06
CA SER A 213 14.45 11.45 -0.07
C SER A 213 15.49 12.37 -0.70
N PHE A 214 16.73 11.89 -0.82
CA PHE A 214 17.77 12.62 -1.55
C PHE A 214 17.33 12.90 -3.01
N ARG A 215 16.55 12.01 -3.60
CA ARG A 215 15.97 12.17 -4.95
C ARG A 215 15.03 13.38 -5.02
N GLU A 216 14.15 13.58 -4.04
CA GLU A 216 13.25 14.73 -3.97
C GLU A 216 14.03 16.04 -3.80
N LEU A 217 15.07 16.01 -2.98
CA LEU A 217 15.94 17.17 -2.81
C LEU A 217 16.63 17.55 -4.12
N CYS A 218 17.12 16.59 -4.89
CA CYS A 218 17.70 16.83 -6.21
C CYS A 218 16.69 17.44 -7.19
N PHE A 219 15.45 16.97 -7.23
CA PHE A 219 14.41 17.52 -8.10
C PHE A 219 14.05 18.98 -7.77
N ILE A 220 14.22 19.42 -6.53
CA ILE A 220 14.00 20.81 -6.11
C ILE A 220 15.25 21.67 -6.38
N LEU A 221 16.43 21.16 -6.07
CA LEU A 221 17.67 21.95 -6.13
C LEU A 221 18.20 22.10 -7.56
N ILE A 222 18.09 21.09 -8.42
CA ILE A 222 18.62 21.16 -9.79
C ILE A 222 17.99 22.31 -10.62
N PRO A 223 16.66 22.51 -10.64
CA PRO A 223 16.07 23.64 -11.34
C PRO A 223 16.52 25.00 -10.78
N ILE A 224 16.67 25.10 -9.46
CA ILE A 224 17.12 26.35 -8.80
C ILE A 224 18.57 26.69 -9.21
N ILE A 225 19.44 25.66 -9.21
CA ILE A 225 20.84 25.81 -9.62
C ILE A 225 20.92 26.17 -11.10
N CYS A 226 20.14 25.52 -11.97
CA CYS A 226 20.09 25.84 -13.41
C CYS A 226 19.65 27.30 -13.65
N VAL A 227 18.64 27.78 -12.93
CA VAL A 227 18.19 29.18 -13.06
C VAL A 227 19.25 30.18 -12.57
N MET A 228 20.01 29.83 -11.54
CA MET A 228 21.09 30.70 -11.03
C MET A 228 22.29 30.73 -11.99
N VAL A 229 22.62 29.59 -12.60
CA VAL A 229 23.74 29.51 -13.58
C VAL A 229 23.41 30.21 -14.88
N VAL A 230 22.16 30.23 -15.34
CA VAL A 230 21.73 30.92 -16.57
C VAL A 230 21.63 32.44 -16.38
N LYS A 231 21.56 32.94 -15.17
CA LYS A 231 21.54 34.38 -14.85
C LYS A 231 22.93 35.01 -14.66
N TRP A 232 23.99 34.22 -14.78
CA TRP A 232 25.39 34.64 -14.80
C TRP A 232 25.93 34.49 -16.22
#